data_875c214a30993d655d403c8be5609bb6
#
_entry.id   875c214a30993d655d403c8be5609bb6
#
_cell.length_a   1.000
_cell.length_b   1.000
_cell.length_c   1.000
_cell.angle_alpha   90.00
_cell.angle_beta   90.00
_cell.angle_gamma   90.00
#
_symmetry.space_group_name_H-M   'P 1'
#
loop_
_entity.id
_entity.type
_entity.pdbx_description
1 polymer ?
#
loop_
_entity_poly.entity_id
_entity_poly.type
_entity_poly.pdbx_seq_one_letter_code
_entity_poly.pdbx_strand_id
1 'polypeptide(L)'
;MKSISLYVDKDTYLTRMHPFTKLCYIFTAIVASLVAGKLWAFAAFIGISLVMLISGKIIRKVFPLIAFSFTILITIFLIHGLFNHENATLLFAAGPLKFYQEGMLYALRISLNVLNMLLAFAVFVLTTRPVELVEDLERIGFSPKIGYVVSSVFQIVPQMSGTMNTIMDA
;
A
#
# COMPACT_ATOMS: atom_id res chain seq x y z
N MET A 1 -8.38 -0.75 24.24
CA MET A 1 -8.09 -1.98 23.46
C MET A 1 -7.74 -1.59 22.02
N LYS A 2 -6.54 -1.96 21.55
CA LYS A 2 -6.18 -1.74 20.14
C LYS A 2 -6.89 -2.81 19.32
N SER A 3 -7.90 -2.43 18.54
CA SER A 3 -8.51 -3.33 17.56
C SER A 3 -7.44 -3.85 16.61
N ILE A 4 -7.47 -5.14 16.31
CA ILE A 4 -6.57 -5.81 15.34
C ILE A 4 -6.78 -5.27 13.91
N SER A 5 -7.78 -4.42 13.70
CA SER A 5 -8.08 -3.79 12.43
C SER A 5 -7.04 -2.69 12.11
N LEU A 6 -6.38 -2.82 10.98
CA LEU A 6 -5.53 -1.77 10.38
C LEU A 6 -6.33 -0.52 10.00
N TYR A 7 -7.65 -0.64 9.91
CA TYR A 7 -8.57 0.45 9.61
C TYR A 7 -8.45 1.58 10.64
N VAL A 8 -8.43 2.80 10.16
CA VAL A 8 -8.41 4.00 10.99
C VAL A 8 -9.80 4.59 11.06
N ASP A 9 -10.46 4.41 12.21
CA ASP A 9 -11.77 5.00 12.47
C ASP A 9 -11.63 6.52 12.68
N LYS A 10 -11.56 7.26 11.56
CA LYS A 10 -11.60 8.72 11.51
C LYS A 10 -12.64 9.11 10.49
N ASP A 11 -13.56 9.96 10.90
CA ASP A 11 -14.58 10.52 10.02
C ASP A 11 -13.92 11.54 9.07
N THR A 12 -13.48 11.04 7.93
CA THR A 12 -12.78 11.81 6.91
C THR A 12 -13.48 11.62 5.57
N TYR A 13 -13.34 12.57 4.65
CA TYR A 13 -13.88 12.45 3.30
C TYR A 13 -13.50 11.10 2.63
N LEU A 14 -12.27 10.63 2.83
CA LEU A 14 -11.82 9.34 2.30
C LEU A 14 -12.56 8.14 2.90
N THR A 15 -12.88 8.14 4.18
CA THR A 15 -13.59 7.02 4.80
C THR A 15 -15.04 6.95 4.34
N ARG A 16 -15.64 8.08 3.98
CA ARG A 16 -17.01 8.17 3.44
C ARG A 16 -17.11 7.81 1.95
N MET A 17 -15.99 7.75 1.23
CA MET A 17 -15.99 7.33 -0.17
C MET A 17 -16.31 5.85 -0.30
N HIS A 18 -17.10 5.52 -1.33
CA HIS A 18 -17.50 4.15 -1.63
C HIS A 18 -16.27 3.24 -1.82
N PRO A 19 -16.24 2.02 -1.24
CA PRO A 19 -15.13 1.08 -1.35
C PRO A 19 -14.70 0.78 -2.79
N PHE A 20 -15.65 0.66 -3.72
CA PHE A 20 -15.35 0.44 -5.14
C PHE A 20 -14.58 1.57 -5.79
N THR A 21 -14.84 2.83 -5.42
CA THR A 21 -14.06 3.97 -5.94
C THR A 21 -12.59 3.86 -5.54
N LYS A 22 -12.33 3.40 -4.33
CA LYS A 22 -10.96 3.18 -3.82
C LYS A 22 -10.28 1.99 -4.53
N LEU A 23 -11.04 0.91 -4.82
CA LEU A 23 -10.53 -0.20 -5.62
C LEU A 23 -10.19 0.23 -7.05
N CYS A 24 -11.07 1.00 -7.69
CA CYS A 24 -10.79 1.57 -9.02
C CYS A 24 -9.54 2.46 -8.99
N TYR A 25 -9.37 3.26 -7.92
CA TYR A 25 -8.17 4.07 -7.75
C TYR A 25 -6.90 3.23 -7.69
N ILE A 26 -6.87 2.15 -6.86
CA ILE A 26 -5.70 1.26 -6.79
C ILE A 26 -5.39 0.67 -8.16
N PHE A 27 -6.41 0.11 -8.81
CA PHE A 27 -6.25 -0.49 -10.12
C PHE A 27 -5.69 0.50 -11.14
N THR A 28 -6.26 1.71 -11.18
CA THR A 28 -5.80 2.78 -12.06
C THR A 28 -4.38 3.22 -11.71
N ALA A 29 -4.06 3.41 -10.43
CA ALA A 29 -2.73 3.83 -9.99
C ALA A 29 -1.65 2.81 -10.35
N ILE A 30 -1.96 1.52 -10.27
CA ILE A 30 -1.02 0.46 -10.63
C ILE A 30 -0.91 0.31 -12.15
N VAL A 31 -2.04 0.11 -12.85
CA VAL A 31 -2.04 -0.18 -14.29
C VAL A 31 -1.59 1.02 -15.11
N ALA A 32 -2.13 2.21 -14.82
CA ALA A 32 -1.79 3.40 -15.60
C ALA A 32 -0.32 3.81 -15.44
N SER A 33 0.25 3.67 -14.24
CA SER A 33 1.67 3.96 -14.01
C SER A 33 2.58 2.96 -14.74
N LEU A 34 2.23 1.67 -14.74
CA LEU A 34 2.97 0.63 -15.47
C LEU A 34 2.90 0.83 -16.98
N VAL A 35 1.69 1.08 -17.51
CA VAL A 35 1.48 1.29 -18.96
C VAL A 35 2.19 2.56 -19.45
N ALA A 36 2.11 3.64 -18.69
CA ALA A 36 2.81 4.88 -19.02
C ALA A 36 4.33 4.69 -19.04
N GLY A 37 4.87 3.84 -18.18
CA GLY A 37 6.28 3.48 -18.12
C GLY A 37 7.24 4.65 -17.88
N LYS A 38 6.74 5.84 -17.56
CA LYS A 38 7.50 7.09 -17.40
C LYS A 38 7.61 7.46 -15.92
N LEU A 39 8.76 7.95 -15.50
CA LEU A 39 9.04 8.34 -14.11
C LEU A 39 8.03 9.37 -13.57
N TRP A 40 7.62 10.32 -14.40
CA TRP A 40 6.66 11.34 -13.99
C TRP A 40 5.26 10.76 -13.66
N ALA A 41 4.86 9.66 -14.33
CA ALA A 41 3.58 9.01 -14.05
C ALA A 41 3.58 8.39 -12.65
N PHE A 42 4.64 7.69 -12.26
CA PHE A 42 4.78 7.18 -10.89
C PHE A 42 4.79 8.32 -9.87
N ALA A 43 5.53 9.41 -10.13
CA ALA A 43 5.58 10.56 -9.25
C ALA A 43 4.19 11.22 -9.08
N ALA A 44 3.40 11.32 -10.15
CA ALA A 44 2.05 11.88 -10.11
C ALA A 44 1.12 11.02 -9.23
N PHE A 45 1.08 9.70 -9.43
CA PHE A 45 0.24 8.81 -8.62
C PHE A 45 0.70 8.72 -7.16
N ILE A 46 2.01 8.74 -6.90
CA ILE A 46 2.55 8.85 -5.54
C ILE A 46 2.09 10.16 -4.90
N GLY A 47 2.16 11.27 -5.62
CA GLY A 47 1.69 12.57 -5.16
C GLY A 47 0.20 12.55 -4.80
N ILE A 48 -0.65 11.97 -5.65
CA ILE A 48 -2.09 11.82 -5.41
C ILE A 48 -2.33 10.97 -4.16
N SER A 49 -1.65 9.81 -4.03
CA SER A 49 -1.75 8.94 -2.84
C SER A 49 -1.35 9.67 -1.57
N LEU A 50 -0.25 10.45 -1.60
CA LEU A 50 0.20 11.24 -0.46
C LEU A 50 -0.81 12.32 -0.07
N VAL A 51 -1.36 13.05 -1.04
CA VAL A 51 -2.41 14.05 -0.80
C VAL A 51 -3.63 13.39 -0.15
N MET A 52 -4.06 12.23 -0.63
CA MET A 52 -5.15 11.47 -0.03
C MET A 52 -4.83 11.07 1.42
N LEU A 53 -3.64 10.53 1.69
CA LEU A 53 -3.23 10.11 3.04
C LEU A 53 -3.10 11.29 4.01
N ILE A 54 -2.62 12.45 3.54
CA ILE A 54 -2.53 13.68 4.34
C ILE A 54 -3.94 14.21 4.65
N SER A 55 -4.81 14.29 3.63
CA SER A 55 -6.21 14.71 3.80
C SER A 55 -6.97 13.80 4.76
N GLY A 56 -6.68 12.49 4.72
CA GLY A 56 -7.20 11.51 5.66
C GLY A 56 -6.62 11.60 7.08
N LYS A 57 -5.60 12.45 7.31
CA LYS A 57 -4.84 12.53 8.59
C LYS A 57 -4.30 11.17 9.05
N ILE A 58 -3.97 10.29 8.08
CA ILE A 58 -3.57 8.89 8.30
C ILE A 58 -2.06 8.71 8.08
N ILE A 59 -1.38 9.73 7.55
CA ILE A 59 0.05 9.69 7.18
C ILE A 59 0.95 9.11 8.28
N ARG A 60 0.66 9.41 9.57
CA ARG A 60 1.44 8.90 10.70
C ARG A 60 1.38 7.38 10.84
N LYS A 61 0.28 6.74 10.43
CA LYS A 61 0.15 5.28 10.48
C LYS A 61 0.81 4.60 9.29
N VAL A 62 0.98 5.31 8.18
CA VAL A 62 1.68 4.85 6.99
C VAL A 62 3.20 4.99 7.13
N PHE A 63 3.67 5.91 7.98
CA PHE A 63 5.08 6.19 8.15
C PHE A 63 5.94 4.94 8.46
N PRO A 64 5.58 4.06 9.42
CA PRO A 64 6.36 2.84 9.65
C PRO A 64 6.38 1.90 8.45
N LEU A 65 5.30 1.84 7.66
CA LEU A 65 5.24 1.07 6.42
C LEU A 65 6.23 1.63 5.38
N ILE A 66 6.25 2.95 5.21
CA ILE A 66 7.20 3.63 4.32
C ILE A 66 8.63 3.42 4.80
N ALA A 67 8.89 3.55 6.09
CA ALA A 67 10.22 3.34 6.66
C ALA A 67 10.74 1.92 6.46
N PHE A 68 9.88 0.91 6.66
CA PHE A 68 10.21 -0.48 6.37
C PHE A 68 10.49 -0.70 4.88
N SER A 69 9.63 -0.13 4.02
CA SER A 69 9.81 -0.20 2.57
C SER A 69 11.10 0.47 2.12
N PHE A 70 11.54 1.52 2.78
CA PHE A 70 12.77 2.23 2.45
C PHE A 70 14.01 1.32 2.53
N THR A 71 14.04 0.38 3.47
CA THR A 71 15.09 -0.64 3.56
C THR A 71 15.13 -1.53 2.31
N ILE A 72 13.95 -1.96 1.85
CA ILE A 72 13.81 -2.76 0.62
C ILE A 72 14.24 -1.94 -0.61
N LEU A 73 13.84 -0.68 -0.67
CA LEU A 73 14.17 0.22 -1.78
C LEU A 73 15.69 0.46 -1.87
N ILE A 74 16.37 0.65 -0.73
CA ILE A 74 17.85 0.77 -0.69
C ILE A 74 18.49 -0.51 -1.22
N THR A 75 18.00 -1.68 -0.82
CA THR A 75 18.53 -2.95 -1.30
C THR A 75 18.37 -3.11 -2.81
N ILE A 76 17.19 -2.78 -3.35
CA ILE A 76 16.93 -2.79 -4.80
C ILE A 76 17.88 -1.82 -5.51
N PHE A 77 18.06 -0.63 -4.96
CA PHE A 77 18.91 0.40 -5.54
C PHE A 77 20.39 -0.05 -5.59
N LEU A 78 20.88 -0.68 -4.52
CA LEU A 78 22.24 -1.22 -4.46
C LEU A 78 22.43 -2.38 -5.44
N ILE A 79 21.51 -3.34 -5.46
CA ILE A 79 21.64 -4.52 -6.33
C ILE A 79 21.62 -4.11 -7.80
N HIS A 80 20.61 -3.34 -8.22
CA HIS A 80 20.49 -2.96 -9.62
C HIS A 80 21.47 -1.88 -10.04
N GLY A 81 21.88 -0.99 -9.13
CA GLY A 81 22.91 0.01 -9.41
C GLY A 81 24.30 -0.61 -9.66
N LEU A 82 24.61 -1.74 -9.01
CA LEU A 82 25.91 -2.41 -9.10
C LEU A 82 25.94 -3.54 -10.12
N PHE A 83 24.84 -4.31 -10.25
CA PHE A 83 24.83 -5.62 -10.94
C PHE A 83 23.92 -5.68 -12.16
N ASN A 84 23.43 -4.55 -12.68
CA ASN A 84 22.60 -4.58 -13.87
C ASN A 84 23.43 -4.95 -15.11
N HIS A 85 22.88 -5.83 -15.97
CA HIS A 85 23.56 -6.34 -17.16
C HIS A 85 23.69 -5.32 -18.32
N GLU A 86 22.90 -4.25 -18.30
CA GLU A 86 22.91 -3.19 -19.33
C GLU A 86 23.81 -1.99 -18.99
N ASN A 87 24.80 -2.22 -18.12
CA ASN A 87 25.65 -1.16 -17.61
C ASN A 87 26.69 -0.73 -18.67
N ALA A 88 26.42 0.39 -19.34
CA ALA A 88 27.30 0.98 -20.35
C ALA A 88 28.00 2.27 -19.84
N THR A 89 27.27 3.13 -19.13
CA THR A 89 27.78 4.46 -18.73
C THR A 89 28.12 4.49 -17.25
N LEU A 90 29.41 4.58 -16.94
CA LEU A 90 29.90 4.71 -15.56
C LEU A 90 29.60 6.12 -15.03
N LEU A 91 28.83 6.18 -13.94
CA LEU A 91 28.46 7.45 -13.28
C LEU A 91 29.44 7.79 -12.17
N PHE A 92 29.77 6.83 -11.35
CA PHE A 92 30.63 7.01 -10.17
C PHE A 92 31.34 5.69 -9.80
N ALA A 93 32.62 5.76 -9.48
CA ALA A 93 33.38 4.64 -8.98
C ALA A 93 33.96 4.96 -7.61
N ALA A 94 33.60 4.15 -6.61
CA ALA A 94 34.17 4.21 -5.27
C ALA A 94 34.91 2.91 -4.98
N GLY A 95 36.20 2.83 -5.34
CA GLY A 95 36.98 1.63 -5.18
C GLY A 95 36.46 0.46 -6.04
N PRO A 96 36.11 -0.69 -5.44
CA PRO A 96 35.59 -1.86 -6.15
C PRO A 96 34.13 -1.67 -6.60
N LEU A 97 33.42 -0.66 -6.07
CA LEU A 97 31.98 -0.41 -6.36
C LEU A 97 31.86 0.56 -7.54
N LYS A 98 31.28 0.10 -8.62
CA LYS A 98 31.00 0.90 -9.82
C LYS A 98 29.51 1.07 -9.99
N PHE A 99 29.03 2.33 -9.97
CA PHE A 99 27.64 2.66 -10.20
C PHE A 99 27.44 3.12 -11.65
N TYR A 100 26.46 2.53 -12.30
CA TYR A 100 26.14 2.80 -13.69
C TYR A 100 24.80 3.55 -13.82
N GLN A 101 24.73 4.45 -14.77
CA GLN A 101 23.55 5.30 -14.97
C GLN A 101 22.31 4.47 -15.27
N GLU A 102 22.43 3.50 -16.14
CA GLU A 102 21.32 2.63 -16.57
C GLU A 102 20.77 1.81 -15.39
N GLY A 103 21.67 1.22 -14.58
CA GLY A 103 21.31 0.48 -13.39
C GLY A 103 20.60 1.35 -12.35
N MET A 104 21.08 2.59 -12.15
CA MET A 104 20.45 3.53 -11.22
C MET A 104 19.06 3.99 -11.70
N LEU A 105 18.89 4.29 -12.99
CA LEU A 105 17.59 4.65 -13.55
C LEU A 105 16.59 3.49 -13.48
N TYR A 106 17.05 2.28 -13.73
CA TYR A 106 16.24 1.07 -13.59
C TYR A 106 15.81 0.84 -12.15
N ALA A 107 16.76 0.94 -11.20
CA ALA A 107 16.49 0.83 -9.77
C ALA A 107 15.50 1.91 -9.29
N LEU A 108 15.66 3.16 -9.75
CA LEU A 108 14.75 4.25 -9.43
C LEU A 108 13.34 3.95 -9.94
N ARG A 109 13.21 3.44 -11.16
CA ARG A 109 11.91 3.07 -11.75
C ARG A 109 11.21 1.98 -10.93
N ILE A 110 11.91 0.91 -10.56
CA ILE A 110 11.36 -0.15 -9.73
C ILE A 110 10.96 0.40 -8.36
N SER A 111 11.83 1.19 -7.74
CA SER A 111 11.58 1.79 -6.44
C SER A 111 10.32 2.66 -6.42
N LEU A 112 10.16 3.52 -7.43
CA LEU A 112 8.96 4.35 -7.55
C LEU A 112 7.70 3.51 -7.81
N ASN A 113 7.80 2.43 -8.59
CA ASN A 113 6.69 1.52 -8.83
C ASN A 113 6.24 0.83 -7.53
N VAL A 114 7.20 0.26 -6.78
CA VAL A 114 6.93 -0.40 -5.49
C VAL A 114 6.31 0.61 -4.50
N LEU A 115 6.87 1.81 -4.41
CA LEU A 115 6.35 2.86 -3.53
C LEU A 115 4.92 3.29 -3.94
N ASN A 116 4.65 3.42 -5.23
CA ASN A 116 3.31 3.73 -5.74
C ASN A 116 2.29 2.64 -5.35
N MET A 117 2.64 1.37 -5.55
CA MET A 117 1.79 0.24 -5.16
C MET A 117 1.51 0.23 -3.65
N LEU A 118 2.55 0.42 -2.83
CA LEU A 118 2.42 0.46 -1.38
C LEU A 118 1.53 1.59 -0.89
N LEU A 119 1.70 2.80 -1.43
CA LEU A 119 0.90 3.95 -1.04
C LEU A 119 -0.56 3.80 -1.48
N ALA A 120 -0.81 3.35 -2.70
CA ALA A 120 -2.16 3.09 -3.20
C ALA A 120 -2.87 2.02 -2.35
N PHE A 121 -2.17 0.94 -2.01
CA PHE A 121 -2.69 -0.10 -1.14
C PHE A 121 -2.93 0.41 0.29
N ALA A 122 -2.03 1.22 0.83
CA ALA A 122 -2.19 1.84 2.15
C ALA A 122 -3.43 2.75 2.21
N VAL A 123 -3.69 3.53 1.17
CA VAL A 123 -4.93 4.33 1.06
C VAL A 123 -6.15 3.42 1.24
N PHE A 124 -6.20 2.31 0.53
CA PHE A 124 -7.35 1.39 0.60
C PHE A 124 -7.50 0.72 1.98
N VAL A 125 -6.45 0.03 2.44
CA VAL A 125 -6.51 -0.77 3.67
C VAL A 125 -6.80 0.07 4.91
N LEU A 126 -6.24 1.29 4.97
CA LEU A 126 -6.43 2.15 6.14
C LEU A 126 -7.75 2.93 6.11
N THR A 127 -8.42 3.04 4.96
CA THR A 127 -9.66 3.83 4.80
C THR A 127 -10.89 3.00 4.49
N THR A 128 -10.76 1.69 4.28
CA THR A 128 -11.87 0.81 3.93
C THR A 128 -12.10 -0.21 5.03
N ARG A 129 -13.33 -0.31 5.50
CA ARG A 129 -13.74 -1.38 6.41
C ARG A 129 -14.00 -2.64 5.61
N PRO A 130 -13.37 -3.79 5.97
CA PRO A 130 -13.60 -5.04 5.23
C PRO A 130 -15.08 -5.44 5.16
N VAL A 131 -15.85 -5.15 6.22
CA VAL A 131 -17.29 -5.45 6.28
C VAL A 131 -18.08 -4.65 5.25
N GLU A 132 -17.82 -3.34 5.12
CA GLU A 132 -18.46 -2.47 4.13
C GLU A 132 -18.18 -2.95 2.69
N LEU A 133 -16.94 -3.42 2.42
CA LEU A 133 -16.58 -3.97 1.12
C LEU A 133 -17.40 -5.22 0.80
N VAL A 134 -17.62 -6.08 1.79
CA VAL A 134 -18.41 -7.32 1.62
C VAL A 134 -19.88 -7.00 1.39
N GLU A 135 -20.46 -6.07 2.17
CA GLU A 135 -21.84 -5.62 1.98
C GLU A 135 -22.06 -5.03 0.57
N ASP A 136 -21.11 -4.27 0.07
CA ASP A 136 -21.18 -3.71 -1.28
C ASP A 136 -21.04 -4.79 -2.36
N LEU A 137 -20.21 -5.81 -2.14
CA LEU A 137 -20.13 -6.97 -3.04
C LEU A 137 -21.44 -7.75 -3.11
N GLU A 138 -22.13 -7.92 -1.98
CA GLU A 138 -23.47 -8.54 -1.94
C GLU A 138 -24.49 -7.76 -2.77
N ARG A 139 -24.46 -6.42 -2.67
CA ARG A 139 -25.36 -5.55 -3.43
C ARG A 139 -25.23 -5.69 -4.95
N ILE A 140 -24.05 -6.02 -5.44
CA ILE A 140 -23.82 -6.25 -6.89
C ILE A 140 -24.00 -7.69 -7.33
N GLY A 141 -24.56 -8.57 -6.45
CA GLY A 141 -24.95 -9.93 -6.81
C GLY A 141 -23.98 -11.02 -6.36
N PHE A 142 -23.01 -10.69 -5.49
CA PHE A 142 -22.20 -11.73 -4.86
C PHE A 142 -23.06 -12.57 -3.91
N SER A 143 -22.72 -13.86 -3.76
CA SER A 143 -23.52 -14.77 -2.93
C SER A 143 -23.59 -14.28 -1.47
N PRO A 144 -24.80 -14.05 -0.92
CA PRO A 144 -24.96 -13.62 0.48
C PRO A 144 -24.34 -14.58 1.51
N LYS A 145 -24.18 -15.86 1.13
CA LYS A 145 -23.54 -16.87 1.99
C LYS A 145 -22.08 -16.57 2.25
N ILE A 146 -21.35 -16.09 1.24
CA ILE A 146 -19.94 -15.72 1.36
C ILE A 146 -19.80 -14.45 2.22
N GLY A 147 -20.65 -13.47 1.99
CA GLY A 147 -20.67 -12.24 2.75
C GLY A 147 -20.96 -12.50 4.23
N TYR A 148 -21.96 -13.34 4.54
CA TYR A 148 -22.24 -13.72 5.92
C TYR A 148 -21.05 -14.38 6.60
N VAL A 149 -20.37 -15.32 5.94
CA VAL A 149 -19.19 -15.99 6.51
C VAL A 149 -18.07 -14.99 6.80
N VAL A 150 -17.76 -14.12 5.83
CA VAL A 150 -16.69 -13.11 6.00
C VAL A 150 -17.04 -12.12 7.10
N SER A 151 -18.26 -11.60 7.11
CA SER A 151 -18.71 -10.66 8.16
C SER A 151 -18.70 -11.31 9.53
N SER A 152 -19.11 -12.58 9.65
CA SER A 152 -19.07 -13.33 10.91
C SER A 152 -17.64 -13.48 11.44
N VAL A 153 -16.67 -13.77 10.58
CA VAL A 153 -15.25 -13.86 10.97
C VAL A 153 -14.76 -12.53 11.54
N PHE A 154 -15.06 -11.40 10.86
CA PHE A 154 -14.65 -10.08 11.33
C PHE A 154 -15.34 -9.65 12.64
N GLN A 155 -16.50 -10.20 12.97
CA GLN A 155 -17.18 -9.95 14.23
C GLN A 155 -16.66 -10.87 15.35
N ILE A 156 -16.42 -12.15 15.06
CA ILE A 156 -16.00 -13.14 16.06
C ILE A 156 -14.56 -12.88 16.54
N VAL A 157 -13.64 -12.51 15.64
CA VAL A 157 -12.23 -12.30 15.98
C VAL A 157 -12.03 -11.26 17.11
N PRO A 158 -12.64 -10.06 17.07
CA PRO A 158 -12.55 -9.12 18.18
C PRO A 158 -13.18 -9.63 19.48
N GLN A 159 -14.31 -10.37 19.40
CA GLN A 159 -14.99 -10.93 20.56
C GLN A 159 -14.13 -11.99 21.26
N MET A 160 -13.53 -12.91 20.49
CA MET A 160 -12.62 -13.92 21.03
C MET A 160 -11.40 -13.28 21.70
N SER A 161 -10.82 -12.27 21.08
CA SER A 161 -9.69 -11.51 21.64
C SER A 161 -10.06 -10.83 22.97
N GLY A 162 -11.27 -10.28 23.07
CA GLY A 162 -11.80 -9.70 24.31
C GLY A 162 -11.97 -10.75 25.41
N THR A 163 -12.56 -11.88 25.07
CA THR A 163 -12.80 -12.98 26.03
C THR A 163 -11.49 -13.59 26.53
N MET A 164 -10.50 -13.80 25.65
CA MET A 164 -9.18 -14.29 26.04
C MET A 164 -8.49 -13.36 27.03
N ASN A 165 -8.54 -12.04 26.81
CA ASN A 165 -7.96 -11.09 27.77
C ASN A 165 -8.66 -11.13 29.13
N THR A 166 -9.98 -11.24 29.14
CA THR A 166 -10.75 -11.37 30.41
C THR A 166 -10.39 -12.63 31.16
N ILE A 167 -10.14 -13.75 30.47
CA ILE A 167 -9.72 -15.01 31.08
C ILE A 167 -8.27 -14.95 31.62
N MET A 168 -7.41 -14.21 30.91
CA MET A 168 -6.01 -14.05 31.34
C MET A 168 -5.86 -13.08 32.50
N ASP A 169 -6.81 -12.17 32.70
CA ASP A 169 -6.81 -11.18 33.78
C ASP A 169 -7.53 -11.72 35.07
N ALA A 170 -8.15 -12.89 34.99
CA ALA A 170 -8.85 -13.57 36.09
C ALA A 170 -7.97 -14.63 36.75
#